data_38c5fff265098633fb39539b4fb5d67c
#
_entry.id   38c5fff265098633fb39539b4fb5d67c
#
_cell.length_a   1.000
_cell.length_b   1.000
_cell.length_c   1.000
_cell.angle_alpha   90.00
_cell.angle_beta   90.00
_cell.angle_gamma   90.00
#
_symmetry.space_group_name_H-M   'P 1'
#
loop_
_entity.id
_entity.type
_entity.pdbx_description
1 polymer ?
#
loop_
_entity_poly.entity_id
_entity_poly.type
_entity_poly.pdbx_seq_one_letter_code
_entity_poly.pdbx_strand_id
1 'polypeptide(L)'
;MTSICSYRKVSTPHTVIQMSLPDSMGAHDELHCTELCTLDGVTYVAVPDGVTLPDQPPELAIAPVVLTPELREQIKAASPHCSLIAERMETRIRARYSQSDEQYFARIGVGVALGSYTFEPGEQDALIAFGAHVEAARQWGRSEREKLGL
;
A
#
# COMPACT_ATOMS: atom_id res chain seq x y z
N MET A 1 13.31 -6.14 6.43
CA MET A 1 12.99 -4.72 6.09
C MET A 1 13.08 -4.53 4.59
N THR A 2 12.42 -3.51 4.02
CA THR A 2 12.52 -3.18 2.60
C THR A 2 13.14 -1.79 2.48
N SER A 3 14.22 -1.66 1.70
CA SER A 3 14.84 -0.38 1.38
C SER A 3 14.24 0.21 0.11
N ILE A 4 14.33 1.53 -0.05
CA ILE A 4 13.90 2.19 -1.27
C ILE A 4 15.11 2.80 -1.95
N CYS A 5 15.24 2.55 -3.25
CA CYS A 5 16.18 3.24 -4.11
C CYS A 5 15.45 4.06 -5.17
N SER A 6 16.15 5.02 -5.74
CA SER A 6 15.66 5.84 -6.83
C SER A 6 16.61 5.82 -8.00
N TYR A 7 16.08 6.02 -9.21
CA TYR A 7 16.84 6.18 -10.43
C TYR A 7 16.10 7.04 -11.45
N ARG A 8 16.77 7.45 -12.52
CA ARG A 8 16.14 8.09 -13.67
C ARG A 8 16.21 7.18 -14.89
N LYS A 9 15.07 6.95 -15.52
CA LYS A 9 15.04 6.26 -16.83
C LYS A 9 15.75 7.14 -17.87
N VAL A 10 16.64 6.53 -18.64
CA VAL A 10 17.30 7.22 -19.75
C VAL A 10 16.53 6.90 -21.02
N SER A 11 15.92 7.91 -21.62
CA SER A 11 15.12 7.74 -22.84
C SER A 11 15.78 8.46 -24.01
N THR A 12 15.97 7.74 -25.09
CA THR A 12 16.37 8.27 -26.41
C THR A 12 15.25 7.98 -27.41
N PRO A 13 15.29 8.58 -28.65
CA PRO A 13 14.24 8.29 -29.64
C PRO A 13 14.03 6.82 -29.99
N HIS A 14 15.03 5.98 -29.71
CA HIS A 14 15.01 4.56 -30.11
C HIS A 14 15.20 3.57 -28.95
N THR A 15 15.51 4.04 -27.74
CA THR A 15 15.86 3.18 -26.61
C THR A 15 15.43 3.78 -25.30
N VAL A 16 14.91 2.93 -24.40
CA VAL A 16 14.70 3.28 -22.98
C VAL A 16 15.58 2.37 -22.15
N ILE A 17 16.45 2.98 -21.33
CA ILE A 17 17.25 2.27 -20.33
C ILE A 17 16.55 2.42 -18.99
N GLN A 18 16.23 1.32 -18.38
CA GLN A 18 15.60 1.26 -17.05
C GLN A 18 16.32 0.24 -16.18
N MET A 19 16.07 0.31 -14.89
CA MET A 19 16.65 -0.62 -13.91
C MET A 19 16.20 -2.04 -14.19
N SER A 20 17.16 -2.96 -14.24
CA SER A 20 16.87 -4.39 -14.29
C SER A 20 16.54 -4.89 -12.91
N LEU A 21 15.35 -5.45 -12.75
CA LEU A 21 14.92 -6.07 -11.50
C LEU A 21 15.11 -7.59 -11.62
N PRO A 22 15.50 -8.30 -10.54
CA PRO A 22 15.59 -9.74 -10.56
C PRO A 22 14.24 -10.35 -10.93
N ASP A 23 14.26 -11.33 -11.84
CA ASP A 23 13.07 -12.10 -12.19
C ASP A 23 12.59 -12.89 -10.97
N SER A 24 11.28 -12.84 -10.73
CA SER A 24 10.61 -13.55 -9.65
C SER A 24 10.42 -15.05 -9.90
N MET A 25 11.29 -15.67 -10.67
CA MET A 25 11.20 -17.07 -11.13
C MET A 25 11.64 -18.11 -10.10
N GLY A 26 11.58 -17.82 -8.82
CA GLY A 26 11.85 -18.76 -7.73
C GLY A 26 10.62 -19.06 -6.89
N ALA A 27 10.41 -20.31 -6.53
CA ALA A 27 9.25 -20.84 -5.81
C ALA A 27 9.06 -20.36 -4.35
N HIS A 28 9.64 -19.23 -3.96
CA HIS A 28 9.47 -18.56 -2.68
C HIS A 28 9.17 -17.09 -2.89
N ASP A 29 7.99 -16.83 -3.13
CA ASP A 29 7.22 -15.75 -3.72
C ASP A 29 7.11 -14.46 -2.89
N GLU A 30 7.91 -14.22 -1.86
CA GLU A 30 7.65 -13.12 -0.93
C GLU A 30 8.61 -11.92 -1.04
N LEU A 31 9.68 -12.00 -1.82
CA LEU A 31 10.71 -10.97 -1.89
C LEU A 31 10.94 -10.48 -3.31
N HIS A 32 10.05 -9.64 -3.80
CA HIS A 32 10.19 -9.03 -5.13
C HIS A 32 10.59 -7.58 -5.04
N CYS A 33 11.58 -7.18 -5.86
CA CYS A 33 11.78 -5.77 -6.14
C CYS A 33 10.54 -5.22 -6.87
N THR A 34 10.05 -4.07 -6.43
CA THR A 34 8.82 -3.48 -6.96
C THR A 34 9.06 -2.04 -7.37
N GLU A 35 8.82 -1.72 -8.64
CA GLU A 35 8.77 -0.33 -9.08
C GLU A 35 7.50 0.33 -8.50
N LEU A 36 7.67 1.28 -7.60
CA LEU A 36 6.57 1.90 -6.86
C LEU A 36 5.83 2.95 -7.68
N CYS A 37 6.58 3.92 -8.18
CA CYS A 37 6.05 5.02 -9.02
C CYS A 37 7.19 5.85 -9.60
N THR A 38 6.85 6.78 -10.51
CA THR A 38 7.75 7.81 -10.99
C THR A 38 7.18 9.19 -10.62
N LEU A 39 7.97 10.01 -9.93
CA LEU A 39 7.65 11.39 -9.57
C LEU A 39 8.72 12.31 -10.15
N ASP A 40 8.31 13.32 -10.92
CA ASP A 40 9.21 14.30 -11.53
C ASP A 40 10.40 13.68 -12.30
N GLY A 41 10.13 12.57 -12.99
CA GLY A 41 11.15 11.82 -13.75
C GLY A 41 12.10 10.98 -12.90
N VAL A 42 11.88 10.87 -11.59
CA VAL A 42 12.59 9.96 -10.68
C VAL A 42 11.71 8.76 -10.38
N THR A 43 12.22 7.56 -10.65
CA THR A 43 11.53 6.30 -10.39
C THR A 43 11.99 5.74 -9.06
N TYR A 44 11.05 5.33 -8.23
CA TYR A 44 11.28 4.76 -6.91
C TYR A 44 11.01 3.26 -6.95
N VAL A 45 11.93 2.48 -6.37
CA VAL A 45 11.88 1.02 -6.34
C VAL A 45 12.06 0.52 -4.92
N ALA A 46 11.16 -0.35 -4.50
CA ALA A 46 11.27 -1.10 -3.27
C ALA A 46 12.18 -2.32 -3.48
N VAL A 47 13.21 -2.45 -2.66
CA VAL A 47 14.18 -3.54 -2.69
C VAL A 47 14.16 -4.23 -1.34
N PRO A 48 13.58 -5.44 -1.23
CA PRO A 48 13.60 -6.22 0.00
C PRO A 48 15.02 -6.60 0.44
N ASP A 49 15.24 -6.69 1.76
CA ASP A 49 16.51 -7.18 2.29
C ASP A 49 16.81 -8.59 1.78
N GLY A 50 18.07 -8.83 1.44
CA GLY A 50 18.53 -10.12 0.92
C GLY A 50 18.38 -10.30 -0.59
N VAL A 51 17.75 -9.36 -1.28
CA VAL A 51 17.73 -9.35 -2.74
C VAL A 51 19.00 -8.69 -3.27
N THR A 52 19.76 -9.43 -4.09
CA THR A 52 20.91 -8.88 -4.81
C THR A 52 20.43 -8.37 -6.17
N LEU A 53 20.62 -7.07 -6.40
CA LEU A 53 20.35 -6.49 -7.70
C LEU A 53 21.41 -6.94 -8.72
N PRO A 54 21.02 -7.25 -9.97
CA PRO A 54 21.99 -7.50 -11.03
C PRO A 54 22.78 -6.22 -11.36
N ASP A 55 23.88 -6.36 -12.08
CA ASP A 55 24.66 -5.23 -12.56
C ASP A 55 23.75 -4.26 -13.34
N GLN A 56 23.87 -2.98 -12.99
CA GLN A 56 23.03 -1.93 -13.55
C GLN A 56 23.86 -0.97 -14.42
N PRO A 57 23.28 -0.44 -15.51
CA PRO A 57 23.93 0.61 -16.29
C PRO A 57 24.24 1.84 -15.41
N PRO A 58 25.49 2.37 -15.42
CA PRO A 58 25.88 3.49 -14.58
C PRO A 58 25.10 4.78 -14.89
N GLU A 59 24.58 4.88 -16.10
CA GLU A 59 23.78 6.03 -16.57
C GLU A 59 22.48 6.22 -15.77
N LEU A 60 21.98 5.16 -15.11
CA LEU A 60 20.76 5.22 -14.30
C LEU A 60 20.95 5.97 -12.98
N ALA A 61 22.21 6.15 -12.53
CA ALA A 61 22.56 6.86 -11.28
C ALA A 61 21.70 6.40 -10.08
N ILE A 62 21.63 5.08 -9.85
CA ILE A 62 20.83 4.47 -8.78
C ILE A 62 21.38 4.92 -7.42
N ALA A 63 20.51 5.41 -6.57
CA ALA A 63 20.86 5.88 -5.24
C ALA A 63 19.86 5.41 -4.17
N PRO A 64 20.32 5.12 -2.95
CA PRO A 64 19.43 4.86 -1.83
C PRO A 64 18.62 6.10 -1.47
N VAL A 65 17.38 5.90 -1.02
CA VAL A 65 16.47 6.99 -0.66
C VAL A 65 16.20 6.97 0.84
N VAL A 66 16.39 8.13 1.48
CA VAL A 66 15.87 8.36 2.82
C VAL A 66 14.45 8.92 2.69
N LEU A 67 13.47 8.13 3.13
CA LEU A 67 12.07 8.53 3.07
C LEU A 67 11.75 9.58 4.13
N THR A 68 11.47 10.81 3.69
CA THR A 68 10.78 11.77 4.55
C THR A 68 9.28 11.43 4.62
N PRO A 69 8.54 11.92 5.64
CA PRO A 69 7.09 11.73 5.71
C PRO A 69 6.37 12.21 4.44
N GLU A 70 6.77 13.37 3.91
CA GLU A 70 6.19 13.98 2.72
C GLU A 70 6.42 13.13 1.46
N LEU A 71 7.64 12.66 1.26
CA LEU A 71 7.99 11.81 0.11
C LEU A 71 7.26 10.47 0.20
N ARG A 72 7.15 9.91 1.40
CA ARG A 72 6.40 8.66 1.63
C ARG A 72 4.94 8.80 1.20
N GLU A 73 4.27 9.89 1.59
CA GLU A 73 2.88 10.13 1.20
C GLU A 73 2.73 10.39 -0.31
N GLN A 74 3.68 11.10 -0.94
CA GLN A 74 3.70 11.27 -2.40
C GLN A 74 3.84 9.93 -3.13
N ILE A 75 4.76 9.07 -2.69
CA ILE A 75 4.94 7.73 -3.28
C ILE A 75 3.67 6.89 -3.08
N LYS A 76 3.06 6.89 -1.89
CA LYS A 76 1.80 6.17 -1.64
C LYS A 76 0.67 6.63 -2.55
N ALA A 77 0.55 7.95 -2.74
CA ALA A 77 -0.49 8.53 -3.59
C ALA A 77 -0.31 8.20 -5.08
N ALA A 78 0.93 8.11 -5.55
CA ALA A 78 1.26 7.86 -6.95
C ALA A 78 1.44 6.37 -7.30
N SER A 79 1.60 5.49 -6.30
CA SER A 79 1.90 4.08 -6.51
C SER A 79 0.66 3.27 -6.92
N PRO A 80 0.67 2.60 -8.09
CA PRO A 80 -0.39 1.67 -8.47
C PRO A 80 -0.56 0.52 -7.47
N HIS A 81 0.52 0.08 -6.83
CA HIS A 81 0.48 -0.96 -5.80
C HIS A 81 -0.29 -0.50 -4.56
N CYS A 82 -0.11 0.75 -4.12
CA CYS A 82 -0.87 1.32 -3.01
C CYS A 82 -2.35 1.47 -3.35
N SER A 83 -2.68 1.86 -4.59
CA SER A 83 -4.06 1.91 -5.08
C SER A 83 -4.71 0.53 -5.05
N LEU A 84 -4.00 -0.49 -5.53
CA LEU A 84 -4.50 -1.88 -5.49
C LEU A 84 -4.68 -2.41 -4.07
N ILE A 85 -3.78 -2.05 -3.13
CA ILE A 85 -3.94 -2.40 -1.72
C ILE A 85 -5.22 -1.74 -1.15
N ALA A 86 -5.47 -0.48 -1.48
CA ALA A 86 -6.68 0.24 -1.04
C ALA A 86 -7.96 -0.42 -1.58
N GLU A 87 -8.01 -0.77 -2.85
CA GLU A 87 -9.14 -1.49 -3.47
C GLU A 87 -9.37 -2.86 -2.83
N ARG A 88 -8.30 -3.62 -2.58
CA ARG A 88 -8.40 -4.91 -1.92
C ARG A 88 -8.85 -4.80 -0.46
N MET A 89 -8.42 -3.75 0.24
CA MET A 89 -8.87 -3.45 1.59
C MET A 89 -10.38 -3.17 1.60
N GLU A 90 -10.86 -2.34 0.68
CA GLU A 90 -12.29 -2.08 0.53
C GLU A 90 -13.06 -3.36 0.18
N THR A 91 -12.57 -4.15 -0.76
CA THR A 91 -13.17 -5.45 -1.13
C THR A 91 -13.29 -6.37 0.08
N ARG A 92 -12.28 -6.42 0.96
CA ARG A 92 -12.33 -7.22 2.21
C ARG A 92 -13.43 -6.73 3.15
N ILE A 93 -13.61 -5.41 3.28
CA ILE A 93 -14.70 -4.85 4.09
C ILE A 93 -16.05 -5.21 3.47
N ARG A 94 -16.20 -4.99 2.15
CA ARG A 94 -17.44 -5.23 1.40
C ARG A 94 -17.83 -6.72 1.30
N ALA A 95 -16.87 -7.64 1.46
CA ALA A 95 -17.17 -9.08 1.50
C ALA A 95 -18.13 -9.48 2.64
N ARG A 96 -18.21 -8.67 3.70
CA ARG A 96 -19.05 -8.96 4.86
C ARG A 96 -20.10 -7.87 5.13
N TYR A 97 -19.78 -6.62 4.87
CA TYR A 97 -20.63 -5.47 5.18
C TYR A 97 -20.84 -4.61 3.94
N SER A 98 -22.09 -4.33 3.64
CA SER A 98 -22.46 -3.41 2.57
C SER A 98 -22.16 -1.95 2.96
N GLN A 99 -22.21 -1.05 1.99
CA GLN A 99 -22.12 0.38 2.28
C GLN A 99 -23.29 0.85 3.16
N SER A 100 -24.49 0.26 3.00
CA SER A 100 -25.65 0.56 3.86
C SER A 100 -25.40 0.13 5.30
N ASP A 101 -24.77 -1.02 5.52
CA ASP A 101 -24.40 -1.47 6.87
C ASP A 101 -23.41 -0.52 7.52
N GLU A 102 -22.40 -0.08 6.76
CA GLU A 102 -21.41 0.89 7.25
C GLU A 102 -22.07 2.21 7.67
N GLN A 103 -22.97 2.74 6.84
CA GLN A 103 -23.72 3.96 7.15
C GLN A 103 -24.64 3.77 8.36
N TYR A 104 -25.26 2.61 8.49
CA TYR A 104 -26.08 2.26 9.64
C TYR A 104 -25.26 2.24 10.92
N PHE A 105 -24.15 1.51 10.96
CA PHE A 105 -23.28 1.42 12.13
C PHE A 105 -22.66 2.77 12.49
N ALA A 106 -22.25 3.57 11.51
CA ALA A 106 -21.75 4.92 11.75
C ALA A 106 -22.82 5.79 12.42
N ARG A 107 -24.07 5.76 11.94
CA ARG A 107 -25.19 6.55 12.48
C ARG A 107 -25.54 6.16 13.90
N ILE A 108 -25.72 4.86 14.19
CA ILE A 108 -26.06 4.43 15.57
C ILE A 108 -24.91 4.70 16.54
N GLY A 109 -23.68 4.50 16.13
CA GLY A 109 -22.49 4.78 16.94
C GLY A 109 -22.38 6.26 17.32
N VAL A 110 -22.57 7.16 16.35
CA VAL A 110 -22.62 8.61 16.60
C VAL A 110 -23.82 8.98 17.46
N GLY A 111 -25.00 8.42 17.18
CA GLY A 111 -26.21 8.66 17.96
C GLY A 111 -26.05 8.31 19.43
N VAL A 112 -25.43 7.18 19.74
CA VAL A 112 -25.14 6.76 21.11
C VAL A 112 -24.10 7.69 21.75
N ALA A 113 -23.04 8.04 21.04
CA ALA A 113 -22.00 8.95 21.54
C ALA A 113 -22.55 10.35 21.88
N LEU A 114 -23.56 10.82 21.15
CA LEU A 114 -24.24 12.10 21.40
C LEU A 114 -25.43 11.98 22.38
N GLY A 115 -25.74 10.79 22.89
CA GLY A 115 -26.88 10.57 23.78
C GLY A 115 -28.25 10.68 23.11
N SER A 116 -28.29 10.69 21.77
CA SER A 116 -29.55 10.79 20.99
C SER A 116 -30.11 9.42 20.55
N TYR A 117 -29.39 8.35 20.81
CA TYR A 117 -29.79 6.97 20.50
C TYR A 117 -29.37 6.01 21.60
N THR A 118 -30.15 4.96 21.82
CA THR A 118 -29.83 3.86 22.73
C THR A 118 -29.81 2.57 21.91
N PHE A 119 -28.79 1.75 22.09
CA PHE A 119 -28.69 0.48 21.39
C PHE A 119 -29.89 -0.43 21.64
N GLU A 120 -30.41 -1.00 20.59
CA GLU A 120 -31.30 -2.15 20.68
C GLU A 120 -30.52 -3.42 21.03
N PRO A 121 -31.20 -4.49 21.50
CA PRO A 121 -30.52 -5.75 21.83
C PRO A 121 -29.69 -6.29 20.65
N GLY A 122 -28.39 -6.50 20.86
CA GLY A 122 -27.45 -7.04 19.86
C GLY A 122 -26.79 -5.99 18.95
N GLU A 123 -27.27 -4.73 18.92
CA GLU A 123 -26.66 -3.71 18.06
C GLU A 123 -25.25 -3.31 18.49
N GLN A 124 -25.01 -3.25 19.79
CA GLN A 124 -23.69 -2.94 20.33
C GLN A 124 -22.66 -4.01 19.92
N ASP A 125 -23.01 -5.29 20.03
CA ASP A 125 -22.13 -6.39 19.65
C ASP A 125 -21.90 -6.41 18.14
N ALA A 126 -22.94 -6.10 17.35
CA ALA A 126 -22.83 -5.98 15.89
C ALA A 126 -21.91 -4.81 15.48
N LEU A 127 -22.02 -3.66 16.14
CA LEU A 127 -21.13 -2.51 15.91
C LEU A 127 -19.67 -2.84 16.26
N ILE A 128 -19.44 -3.52 17.38
CA ILE A 128 -18.10 -3.97 17.77
C ILE A 128 -17.53 -4.94 16.74
N ALA A 129 -18.33 -5.93 16.29
CA ALA A 129 -17.92 -6.88 15.27
C ALA A 129 -17.60 -6.21 13.91
N PHE A 130 -18.39 -5.21 13.52
CA PHE A 130 -18.12 -4.38 12.34
C PHE A 130 -16.78 -3.64 12.49
N GLY A 131 -16.57 -2.94 13.62
CA GLY A 131 -15.33 -2.22 13.90
C GLY A 131 -14.09 -3.12 13.87
N ALA A 132 -14.17 -4.31 14.45
CA ALA A 132 -13.11 -5.31 14.43
C ALA A 132 -12.78 -5.79 13.00
N HIS A 133 -13.80 -6.00 12.18
CA HIS A 133 -13.62 -6.41 10.78
C HIS A 133 -12.95 -5.30 9.94
N VAL A 134 -13.38 -4.06 10.10
CA VAL A 134 -12.76 -2.90 9.43
C VAL A 134 -11.30 -2.74 9.85
N GLU A 135 -11.01 -2.85 11.15
CA GLU A 135 -9.65 -2.71 11.66
C GLU A 135 -8.74 -3.87 11.18
N ALA A 136 -9.25 -5.08 11.08
CA ALA A 136 -8.50 -6.20 10.49
C ALA A 136 -8.14 -5.94 9.01
N ALA A 137 -9.06 -5.38 8.23
CA ALA A 137 -8.80 -5.01 6.85
C ALA A 137 -7.76 -3.88 6.75
N ARG A 138 -7.84 -2.88 7.63
CA ARG A 138 -6.86 -1.77 7.71
C ARG A 138 -5.48 -2.27 8.12
N GLN A 139 -5.41 -3.17 9.09
CA GLN A 139 -4.15 -3.77 9.53
C GLN A 139 -3.48 -4.55 8.40
N TRP A 140 -4.27 -5.34 7.65
CA TRP A 140 -3.77 -6.00 6.46
C TRP A 140 -3.20 -4.98 5.45
N GLY A 141 -3.91 -3.89 5.17
CA GLY A 141 -3.45 -2.84 4.24
C GLY A 141 -2.16 -2.14 4.72
N ARG A 142 -2.00 -1.94 6.03
CA ARG A 142 -0.74 -1.43 6.62
C ARG A 142 0.40 -2.42 6.39
N SER A 143 0.19 -3.70 6.69
CA SER A 143 1.19 -4.75 6.51
C SER A 143 1.64 -4.89 5.05
N GLU A 144 0.71 -4.81 4.08
CA GLU A 144 1.07 -4.87 2.66
C GLU A 144 1.92 -3.66 2.22
N ARG A 145 1.61 -2.45 2.70
CA ARG A 145 2.45 -1.26 2.43
C ARG A 145 3.81 -1.34 3.11
N GLU A 146 3.87 -1.89 4.31
CA GLU A 146 5.13 -2.10 5.03
C GLU A 146 6.08 -3.06 4.29
N LYS A 147 5.54 -4.09 3.60
CA LYS A 147 6.32 -4.95 2.70
C LYS A 147 6.95 -4.17 1.55
N LEU A 148 6.33 -3.07 1.11
CA LEU A 148 6.85 -2.15 0.10
C LEU A 148 7.80 -1.09 0.68
N GLY A 149 8.07 -1.09 1.99
CA GLY A 149 8.89 -0.07 2.66
C GLY A 149 8.16 1.26 2.91
N LEU A 150 6.81 1.27 2.82
CA LEU A 150 5.98 2.47 2.89
C LEU A 150 5.14 2.59 4.17
#